data_3abd4ee5b224ee66f45953a7878c5d75
#
_entry.id   3abd4ee5b224ee66f45953a7878c5d75
#
_cell.length_a   1.000
_cell.length_b   1.000
_cell.length_c   1.000
_cell.angle_alpha   90.00
_cell.angle_beta   90.00
_cell.angle_gamma   90.00
#
_symmetry.space_group_name_H-M   'P 1'
#
loop_
_entity.id
_entity.type
_entity.pdbx_description
1 polymer ?
#
loop_
_entity_poly.entity_id
_entity_poly.type
_entity_poly.pdbx_seq_one_letter_code
_entity_poly.pdbx_strand_id
1 'polypeptide(L)'
;DIPFETFLGFYGDKEPDIDLNFSGEYQSKAHAYTEVIFGAGQTFRAGTVGTLADKTAYGYVKNYFEEKGIPKRTVEIERLLEGCVGVRRTTGQHPGGIVVLPMGWTIDTFTPVQHPANDMTTDIVTTHFDYHSIDGNLLKLDILGHDDPTMIRMLEDLTGISARDVPLDQRDVMSL
;
A
#
# COMPACT_ATOMS: atom_id res chain seq x y z
N ASP A 1 -1.71 -2.62 -27.54
CA ASP A 1 -1.12 -1.48 -26.87
C ASP A 1 -2.24 -0.59 -26.32
N ILE A 2 -2.08 -0.14 -25.08
CA ILE A 2 -3.04 0.77 -24.46
C ILE A 2 -2.61 2.21 -24.79
N PRO A 3 -3.49 3.06 -25.34
CA PRO A 3 -3.15 4.45 -25.62
C PRO A 3 -2.74 5.20 -24.34
N PHE A 4 -1.73 6.03 -24.43
CA PHE A 4 -1.19 6.79 -23.29
C PHE A 4 -2.23 7.70 -22.64
N GLU A 5 -3.13 8.26 -23.44
CA GLU A 5 -4.24 9.09 -22.99
C GLU A 5 -5.18 8.37 -22.00
N THR A 6 -5.24 7.04 -22.08
CA THR A 6 -6.05 6.23 -21.14
C THR A 6 -5.52 6.34 -19.70
N PHE A 7 -4.22 6.54 -19.53
CA PHE A 7 -3.58 6.69 -18.22
C PHE A 7 -3.71 8.10 -17.66
N LEU A 8 -3.71 9.12 -18.50
CA LEU A 8 -3.73 10.52 -18.10
C LEU A 8 -5.12 11.14 -18.03
N GLY A 9 -6.17 10.42 -18.42
CA GLY A 9 -7.50 10.97 -18.61
C GLY A 9 -7.62 11.80 -19.90
N PHE A 10 -8.84 12.18 -20.22
CA PHE A 10 -9.17 12.90 -21.46
C PHE A 10 -8.48 14.28 -21.59
N TYR A 11 -8.20 14.92 -20.46
CA TYR A 11 -7.61 16.25 -20.38
C TYR A 11 -6.13 16.24 -19.96
N GLY A 12 -5.55 15.07 -19.72
CA GLY A 12 -4.18 14.94 -19.23
C GLY A 12 -3.98 15.46 -17.80
N ASP A 13 -5.04 15.54 -17.04
CA ASP A 13 -5.10 16.09 -15.67
C ASP A 13 -5.11 15.03 -14.59
N LYS A 14 -5.14 13.75 -14.98
CA LYS A 14 -5.13 12.61 -14.05
C LYS A 14 -3.76 11.95 -14.00
N GLU A 15 -3.19 11.88 -12.83
CA GLU A 15 -2.01 11.05 -12.59
C GLU A 15 -2.40 9.58 -12.47
N PRO A 16 -1.69 8.66 -13.16
CA PRO A 16 -2.01 7.25 -13.10
C PRO A 16 -1.58 6.63 -11.77
N ASP A 17 -2.42 5.77 -11.21
CA ASP A 17 -1.98 4.79 -10.22
C ASP A 17 -1.41 3.58 -10.99
N ILE A 18 -0.18 3.18 -10.66
CA ILE A 18 0.53 2.10 -11.36
C ILE A 18 0.76 0.95 -10.39
N ASP A 19 0.04 -0.14 -10.61
CA ASP A 19 0.19 -1.37 -9.84
C ASP A 19 1.13 -2.34 -10.56
N LEU A 20 2.16 -2.78 -9.88
CA LEU A 20 3.18 -3.68 -10.39
C LEU A 20 3.30 -4.90 -9.48
N ASN A 21 3.05 -6.09 -10.05
CA ASN A 21 3.14 -7.34 -9.34
C ASN A 21 4.47 -8.04 -9.64
N PHE A 22 5.26 -8.25 -8.62
CA PHE A 22 6.52 -8.98 -8.69
C PHE A 22 6.46 -10.25 -7.85
N SER A 23 7.38 -11.17 -8.09
CA SER A 23 7.65 -12.24 -7.15
C SER A 23 8.02 -11.64 -5.79
N GLY A 24 7.50 -12.20 -4.70
CA GLY A 24 7.79 -11.74 -3.34
C GLY A 24 9.29 -11.66 -3.02
N GLU A 25 10.09 -12.55 -3.61
CA GLU A 25 11.54 -12.55 -3.46
C GLU A 25 12.24 -11.36 -4.14
N TYR A 26 11.61 -10.78 -5.16
CA TYR A 26 12.16 -9.67 -5.94
C TYR A 26 11.59 -8.30 -5.57
N GLN A 27 10.53 -8.25 -4.76
CA GLN A 27 9.87 -6.99 -4.40
C GLN A 27 10.85 -5.94 -3.85
N SER A 28 11.71 -6.32 -2.91
CA SER A 28 12.70 -5.41 -2.33
C SER A 28 13.70 -4.88 -3.35
N LYS A 29 14.07 -5.70 -4.33
CA LYS A 29 14.95 -5.29 -5.44
C LYS A 29 14.23 -4.32 -6.37
N ALA A 30 12.95 -4.57 -6.66
CA ALA A 30 12.13 -3.66 -7.46
C ALA A 30 11.97 -2.30 -6.77
N HIS A 31 11.72 -2.27 -5.47
CA HIS A 31 11.73 -1.03 -4.68
C HIS A 31 13.05 -0.27 -4.79
N ALA A 32 14.18 -0.94 -4.58
CA ALA A 32 15.49 -0.30 -4.70
C ALA A 32 15.76 0.22 -6.13
N TYR A 33 15.26 -0.48 -7.14
CA TYR A 33 15.46 -0.12 -8.53
C TYR A 33 14.70 1.16 -8.95
N THR A 34 13.66 1.55 -8.22
CA THR A 34 12.96 2.82 -8.46
C THR A 34 13.90 4.02 -8.31
N GLU A 35 14.86 3.98 -7.37
CA GLU A 35 15.87 5.03 -7.25
C GLU A 35 16.82 5.09 -8.45
N VAL A 36 17.06 3.95 -9.10
CA VAL A 36 17.88 3.91 -10.33
C VAL A 36 17.15 4.57 -11.50
N ILE A 37 15.82 4.34 -11.59
CA ILE A 37 14.99 4.87 -12.67
C ILE A 37 14.75 6.38 -12.50
N PHE A 38 14.36 6.80 -11.30
CA PHE A 38 13.88 8.17 -11.04
C PHE A 38 14.94 9.08 -10.43
N GLY A 39 16.04 8.53 -9.94
CA GLY A 39 17.13 9.25 -9.30
C GLY A 39 17.14 9.10 -7.77
N ALA A 40 18.33 9.17 -7.20
CA ALA A 40 18.53 9.12 -5.76
C ALA A 40 17.80 10.28 -5.06
N GLY A 41 17.06 9.97 -4.01
CA GLY A 41 16.27 10.96 -3.26
C GLY A 41 14.99 11.44 -3.94
N GLN A 42 14.60 10.84 -5.09
CA GLN A 42 13.35 11.16 -5.77
C GLN A 42 12.24 10.14 -5.50
N THR A 43 12.54 9.07 -4.80
CA THR A 43 11.55 8.04 -4.42
C THR A 43 11.53 7.81 -2.93
N PHE A 44 10.33 7.67 -2.37
CA PHE A 44 10.12 7.43 -0.94
C PHE A 44 9.09 6.34 -0.74
N ARG A 45 9.33 5.52 0.28
CA ARG A 45 8.31 4.55 0.71
C ARG A 45 7.12 5.28 1.29
N ALA A 46 5.93 4.85 0.93
CA ALA A 46 4.70 5.44 1.46
C ALA A 46 4.43 4.98 2.89
N GLY A 47 4.00 5.90 3.72
CA GLY A 47 3.53 5.62 5.07
C GLY A 47 2.07 5.23 5.09
N THR A 48 1.67 4.61 6.19
CA THR A 48 0.27 4.34 6.52
C THR A 48 -0.06 4.85 7.90
N VAL A 49 -1.31 5.26 8.10
CA VAL A 49 -1.83 5.67 9.41
C VAL A 49 -2.90 4.66 9.82
N GLY A 50 -2.57 3.86 10.83
CA GLY A 50 -3.52 2.95 11.45
C GLY A 50 -4.43 3.70 12.43
N THR A 51 -5.74 3.63 12.22
CA THR A 51 -6.76 4.22 13.08
C THR A 51 -7.53 3.14 13.85
N LEU A 52 -8.25 3.55 14.88
CA LEU A 52 -9.12 2.65 15.63
C LEU A 52 -10.35 2.30 14.78
N ALA A 53 -10.52 1.00 14.50
CA ALA A 53 -11.73 0.47 13.87
C ALA A 53 -12.82 0.22 14.92
N ASP A 54 -14.08 0.14 14.48
CA ASP A 54 -15.26 -0.02 15.32
C ASP A 54 -15.14 -1.14 16.35
N LYS A 55 -14.77 -2.35 15.92
CA LYS A 55 -14.62 -3.51 16.82
C LYS A 55 -13.57 -3.29 17.90
N THR A 56 -12.45 -2.64 17.56
CA THR A 56 -11.37 -2.33 18.50
C THR A 56 -11.81 -1.25 19.47
N ALA A 57 -12.44 -0.20 18.97
CA ALA A 57 -12.97 0.88 19.78
C ALA A 57 -14.04 0.37 20.78
N TYR A 58 -14.94 -0.49 20.31
CA TYR A 58 -15.94 -1.14 21.17
C TYR A 58 -15.28 -1.93 22.32
N GLY A 59 -14.27 -2.72 21.98
CA GLY A 59 -13.51 -3.48 22.98
C GLY A 59 -12.87 -2.57 24.04
N TYR A 60 -12.26 -1.48 23.65
CA TYR A 60 -11.65 -0.55 24.59
C TYR A 60 -12.68 0.11 25.50
N VAL A 61 -13.78 0.59 24.96
CA VAL A 61 -14.83 1.25 25.76
C VAL A 61 -15.46 0.25 26.74
N LYS A 62 -15.78 -0.96 26.26
CA LYS A 62 -16.36 -2.02 27.08
C LYS A 62 -15.41 -2.42 28.22
N ASN A 63 -14.17 -2.75 27.91
CA ASN A 63 -13.18 -3.18 28.89
C ASN A 63 -12.92 -2.10 29.95
N TYR A 64 -12.86 -0.82 29.55
CA TYR A 64 -12.72 0.27 30.51
C TYR A 64 -13.83 0.27 31.57
N PHE A 65 -15.09 0.12 31.16
CA PHE A 65 -16.20 0.10 32.10
C PHE A 65 -16.26 -1.19 32.94
N GLU A 66 -15.89 -2.33 32.37
CA GLU A 66 -15.74 -3.59 33.11
C GLU A 66 -14.67 -3.49 34.20
N GLU A 67 -13.50 -2.95 33.87
CA GLU A 67 -12.41 -2.71 34.87
C GLU A 67 -12.83 -1.75 36.00
N LYS A 68 -13.66 -0.77 35.67
CA LYS A 68 -14.19 0.18 36.68
C LYS A 68 -15.40 -0.38 37.44
N GLY A 69 -15.92 -1.54 37.08
CA GLY A 69 -17.12 -2.10 37.69
C GLY A 69 -18.40 -1.30 37.41
N ILE A 70 -18.41 -0.50 36.32
CA ILE A 70 -19.54 0.36 35.98
C ILE A 70 -20.36 -0.33 34.89
N PRO A 71 -21.56 -0.81 35.14
CA PRO A 71 -22.39 -1.42 34.15
C PRO A 71 -22.88 -0.38 33.12
N LYS A 72 -22.71 -0.67 31.83
CA LYS A 72 -23.15 0.18 30.72
C LYS A 72 -24.00 -0.64 29.74
N ARG A 73 -25.05 0.00 29.22
CA ARG A 73 -25.84 -0.60 28.14
C ARG A 73 -25.09 -0.55 26.83
N THR A 74 -25.31 -1.51 25.94
CA THR A 74 -24.66 -1.60 24.62
C THR A 74 -24.78 -0.31 23.83
N VAL A 75 -25.97 0.28 23.77
CA VAL A 75 -26.21 1.55 23.06
C VAL A 75 -25.41 2.73 23.61
N GLU A 76 -25.08 2.72 24.89
CA GLU A 76 -24.21 3.75 25.49
C GLU A 76 -22.76 3.53 25.14
N ILE A 77 -22.31 2.27 25.09
CA ILE A 77 -20.98 1.90 24.60
C ILE A 77 -20.85 2.29 23.14
N GLU A 78 -21.83 2.00 22.30
CA GLU A 78 -21.87 2.37 20.89
C GLU A 78 -21.78 3.88 20.68
N ARG A 79 -22.54 4.67 21.44
CA ARG A 79 -22.46 6.12 21.40
C ARG A 79 -21.08 6.67 21.75
N LEU A 80 -20.40 6.05 22.75
CA LEU A 80 -19.08 6.48 23.18
C LEU A 80 -17.98 6.07 22.19
N LEU A 81 -18.12 4.91 21.56
CA LEU A 81 -17.14 4.46 20.59
C LEU A 81 -17.07 5.35 19.34
N GLU A 82 -18.17 6.03 18.97
CA GLU A 82 -18.19 6.99 17.85
C GLU A 82 -17.11 8.08 18.02
N GLY A 83 -16.82 8.49 19.27
CA GLY A 83 -15.75 9.43 19.57
C GLY A 83 -14.33 8.82 19.56
N CYS A 84 -14.23 7.49 19.47
CA CYS A 84 -12.95 6.76 19.47
C CYS A 84 -12.57 6.22 18.08
N VAL A 85 -13.57 5.96 17.24
CA VAL A 85 -13.36 5.46 15.89
C VAL A 85 -12.64 6.50 15.04
N GLY A 86 -11.69 6.05 14.22
CA GLY A 86 -10.90 6.92 13.35
C GLY A 86 -9.74 7.64 14.04
N VAL A 87 -9.62 7.55 15.36
CA VAL A 87 -8.48 8.12 16.08
C VAL A 87 -7.20 7.38 15.68
N ARG A 88 -6.15 8.15 15.38
CA ARG A 88 -4.84 7.61 15.04
C ARG A 88 -4.28 6.77 16.19
N ARG A 89 -3.87 5.56 15.87
CA ARG A 89 -3.27 4.63 16.82
C ARG A 89 -1.78 4.42 16.56
N THR A 90 -1.41 4.17 15.31
CA THR A 90 -0.04 3.87 14.93
C THR A 90 0.25 4.36 13.53
N THR A 91 1.52 4.38 13.19
CA THR A 91 1.98 4.57 11.82
C THR A 91 2.71 3.31 11.37
N GLY A 92 2.67 3.05 10.07
CA GLY A 92 3.30 1.90 9.46
C GLY A 92 3.88 2.25 8.09
N GLN A 93 4.40 1.24 7.45
CA GLN A 93 4.86 1.30 6.08
C GLN A 93 3.80 0.65 5.18
N HIS A 94 3.46 1.30 4.06
CA HIS A 94 2.64 0.67 3.03
C HIS A 94 3.43 -0.51 2.41
N PRO A 95 2.81 -1.68 2.20
CA PRO A 95 3.55 -2.88 1.76
C PRO A 95 4.17 -2.75 0.38
N GLY A 96 3.57 -1.99 -0.53
CA GLY A 96 4.01 -1.82 -1.90
C GLY A 96 4.19 -0.38 -2.36
N GLY A 97 3.65 0.59 -1.61
CA GLY A 97 3.55 1.97 -2.04
C GLY A 97 4.90 2.70 -2.10
N ILE A 98 5.19 3.24 -3.26
CA ILE A 98 6.31 4.15 -3.52
C ILE A 98 5.75 5.46 -4.09
N VAL A 99 6.20 6.56 -3.54
CA VAL A 99 5.90 7.89 -4.04
C VAL A 99 7.10 8.41 -4.83
N VAL A 100 6.85 8.92 -6.02
CA VAL A 100 7.87 9.48 -6.91
C VAL A 100 7.70 10.99 -6.98
N LEU A 101 8.77 11.72 -6.67
CA LEU A 101 8.77 13.18 -6.71
C LEU A 101 9.03 13.70 -8.13
N PRO A 102 8.43 14.84 -8.51
CA PRO A 102 8.82 15.55 -9.72
C PRO A 102 10.28 15.98 -9.65
N MET A 103 10.94 16.04 -10.80
CA MET A 103 12.35 16.48 -10.88
C MET A 103 12.55 17.89 -10.30
N GLY A 104 13.54 18.01 -9.44
CA GLY A 104 13.89 19.30 -8.82
C GLY A 104 13.09 19.65 -7.56
N TRP A 105 12.19 18.78 -7.14
CA TRP A 105 11.44 18.95 -5.89
C TRP A 105 11.98 18.06 -4.78
N THR A 106 11.77 18.50 -3.54
CA THR A 106 12.12 17.74 -2.34
C THR A 106 10.86 17.22 -1.65
N ILE A 107 11.00 16.14 -0.90
CA ILE A 107 9.86 15.50 -0.20
C ILE A 107 9.17 16.45 0.76
N ASP A 108 9.90 17.35 1.39
CA ASP A 108 9.36 18.31 2.37
C ASP A 108 8.32 19.27 1.79
N THR A 109 8.29 19.41 0.46
CA THR A 109 7.26 20.21 -0.22
C THR A 109 5.89 19.53 -0.17
N PHE A 110 5.87 18.21 -0.10
CA PHE A 110 4.65 17.42 -0.19
C PHE A 110 4.23 16.81 1.16
N THR A 111 5.19 16.32 1.93
CA THR A 111 4.93 15.63 3.19
C THR A 111 6.17 15.63 4.07
N PRO A 112 6.02 15.71 5.40
CA PRO A 112 7.09 15.33 6.32
C PRO A 112 7.44 13.85 6.14
N VAL A 113 8.61 13.48 6.59
CA VAL A 113 9.06 12.08 6.64
C VAL A 113 9.14 11.59 8.07
N GLN A 114 9.07 10.28 8.28
CA GLN A 114 9.10 9.66 9.60
C GLN A 114 9.72 8.27 9.56
N HIS A 115 10.16 7.81 10.72
CA HIS A 115 10.38 6.39 10.99
C HIS A 115 9.04 5.76 11.40
N PRO A 116 8.52 4.78 10.62
CA PRO A 116 7.23 4.18 10.93
C PRO A 116 7.25 3.49 12.29
N ALA A 117 6.13 3.53 13.01
CA ALA A 117 5.99 3.04 14.40
C ALA A 117 6.99 3.64 15.40
N ASN A 118 7.62 4.78 15.08
CA ASN A 118 8.72 5.39 15.86
C ASN A 118 9.93 4.47 16.05
N ASP A 119 10.13 3.51 15.16
CA ASP A 119 11.27 2.61 15.22
C ASP A 119 12.52 3.27 14.62
N MET A 120 13.38 3.75 15.50
CA MET A 120 14.66 4.38 15.16
C MET A 120 15.81 3.36 14.97
N THR A 121 15.52 2.07 15.12
CA THR A 121 16.54 1.02 14.96
C THR A 121 16.76 0.61 13.52
N THR A 122 15.87 1.03 12.62
CA THR A 122 15.95 0.76 11.19
C THR A 122 16.17 2.05 10.41
N ASP A 123 16.85 1.93 9.26
CA ASP A 123 17.05 3.05 8.34
C ASP A 123 15.81 3.33 7.46
N ILE A 124 14.67 2.69 7.77
CA ILE A 124 13.45 2.84 6.98
C ILE A 124 12.84 4.22 7.27
N VAL A 125 12.73 5.01 6.23
CA VAL A 125 12.04 6.31 6.24
C VAL A 125 10.85 6.25 5.30
N THR A 126 9.69 6.69 5.78
CA THR A 126 8.45 6.75 5.01
C THR A 126 7.89 8.16 4.98
N THR A 127 6.95 8.41 4.08
CA THR A 127 6.12 9.60 4.15
C THR A 127 5.33 9.61 5.46
N HIS A 128 5.13 10.79 6.04
CA HIS A 128 4.27 10.94 7.23
C HIS A 128 2.79 10.87 6.87
N PHE A 129 2.41 11.49 5.75
CA PHE A 129 1.05 11.40 5.27
C PHE A 129 0.77 9.99 4.75
N ASP A 130 -0.46 9.52 4.99
CA ASP A 130 -0.93 8.24 4.51
C ASP A 130 -0.91 8.18 2.97
N TYR A 131 -0.57 7.02 2.42
CA TYR A 131 -0.50 6.80 0.97
C TYR A 131 -1.77 7.24 0.23
N HIS A 132 -2.95 6.99 0.81
CA HIS A 132 -4.23 7.37 0.20
C HIS A 132 -4.57 8.86 0.38
N SER A 133 -3.88 9.55 1.29
CA SER A 133 -4.10 10.96 1.58
C SER A 133 -3.07 11.89 0.93
N ILE A 134 -2.02 11.34 0.35
CA ILE A 134 -1.05 12.12 -0.42
C ILE A 134 -1.72 12.63 -1.67
N ASP A 135 -1.58 13.94 -1.89
CA ASP A 135 -2.18 14.67 -3.00
C ASP A 135 -1.87 14.01 -4.36
N GLY A 136 -2.86 14.11 -5.28
CA GLY A 136 -2.77 13.59 -6.64
C GLY A 136 -1.70 14.23 -7.53
N ASN A 137 -0.83 15.07 -6.96
CA ASN A 137 0.30 15.70 -7.66
C ASN A 137 1.57 14.83 -7.69
N LEU A 138 1.53 13.64 -7.10
CA LEU A 138 2.67 12.73 -7.05
C LEU A 138 2.33 11.42 -7.76
N LEU A 139 3.28 10.97 -8.58
CA LEU A 139 3.18 9.63 -9.17
C LEU A 139 3.30 8.59 -8.04
N LYS A 140 2.34 7.70 -7.98
CA LYS A 140 2.31 6.59 -7.02
C LYS A 140 2.49 5.27 -7.74
N LEU A 141 3.42 4.47 -7.22
CA LEU A 141 3.64 3.11 -7.66
C LEU A 141 3.25 2.17 -6.52
N ASP A 142 2.44 1.18 -6.79
CA ASP A 142 2.17 0.09 -5.86
C ASP A 142 2.90 -1.17 -6.34
N ILE A 143 4.07 -1.41 -5.76
CA ILE A 143 4.96 -2.52 -6.11
C ILE A 143 4.73 -3.65 -5.12
N LEU A 144 3.87 -4.58 -5.51
CA LEU A 144 3.42 -5.68 -4.66
C LEU A 144 4.22 -6.95 -4.92
N GLY A 145 4.51 -7.67 -3.84
CA GLY A 145 5.03 -9.04 -3.90
C GLY A 145 3.88 -10.04 -3.93
N HIS A 146 3.84 -10.86 -4.99
CA HIS A 146 2.83 -11.89 -5.18
C HIS A 146 3.46 -13.27 -5.34
N ASP A 147 2.71 -14.30 -4.98
CA ASP A 147 3.12 -15.69 -5.21
C ASP A 147 2.94 -16.11 -6.67
N ASP A 148 1.97 -15.52 -7.38
CA ASP A 148 1.66 -15.90 -8.76
C ASP A 148 2.86 -15.80 -9.72
N PRO A 149 3.64 -14.70 -9.76
CA PRO A 149 4.82 -14.65 -10.61
C PRO A 149 5.88 -15.70 -10.25
N THR A 150 6.00 -16.03 -8.96
CA THR A 150 6.91 -17.08 -8.49
C THR A 150 6.46 -18.46 -8.99
N MET A 151 5.16 -18.75 -8.88
CA MET A 151 4.57 -20.02 -9.34
C MET A 151 4.66 -20.16 -10.85
N ILE A 152 4.37 -19.11 -11.61
CA ILE A 152 4.50 -19.10 -13.07
C ILE A 152 5.94 -19.38 -13.47
N ARG A 153 6.90 -18.72 -12.85
CA ARG A 153 8.32 -18.95 -13.13
C ARG A 153 8.75 -20.37 -12.81
N MET A 154 8.30 -20.93 -11.71
CA MET A 154 8.57 -22.32 -11.35
C MET A 154 8.00 -23.30 -12.39
N LEU A 155 6.79 -23.05 -12.88
CA LEU A 155 6.18 -23.87 -13.94
C LEU A 155 6.96 -23.76 -15.25
N GLU A 156 7.42 -22.58 -15.65
CA GLU A 156 8.28 -22.39 -16.82
C GLU A 156 9.59 -23.17 -16.66
N ASP A 157 10.24 -23.11 -15.50
CA ASP A 157 11.50 -23.80 -15.24
C ASP A 157 11.33 -25.33 -15.23
N LEU A 158 10.20 -25.85 -14.75
CA LEU A 158 9.90 -27.28 -14.70
C LEU A 158 9.48 -27.85 -16.06
N THR A 159 8.75 -27.09 -16.87
CA THR A 159 8.16 -27.57 -18.13
C THR A 159 8.98 -27.18 -19.36
N GLY A 160 9.81 -26.14 -19.24
CA GLY A 160 10.49 -25.54 -20.39
C GLY A 160 9.56 -24.76 -21.33
N ILE A 161 8.30 -24.53 -20.93
CA ILE A 161 7.29 -23.83 -21.73
C ILE A 161 7.10 -22.44 -21.16
N SER A 162 7.18 -21.40 -22.01
CA SER A 162 6.86 -20.04 -21.56
C SER A 162 5.37 -19.89 -21.29
N ALA A 163 5.02 -19.23 -20.20
CA ALA A 163 3.63 -18.92 -19.87
C ALA A 163 2.92 -18.11 -20.96
N ARG A 164 3.67 -17.36 -21.76
CA ARG A 164 3.14 -16.57 -22.90
C ARG A 164 2.71 -17.44 -24.08
N ASP A 165 3.24 -18.66 -24.17
CA ASP A 165 2.97 -19.60 -25.26
C ASP A 165 1.81 -20.56 -24.90
N VAL A 166 1.30 -20.48 -23.65
CA VAL A 166 0.18 -21.31 -23.21
C VAL A 166 -1.13 -20.78 -23.79
N PRO A 167 -1.86 -21.59 -24.60
CA PRO A 167 -3.15 -21.17 -25.15
C PRO A 167 -4.20 -21.12 -24.03
N LEU A 168 -4.85 -19.97 -23.85
CA LEU A 168 -5.85 -19.75 -22.79
C LEU A 168 -7.29 -20.13 -23.23
N ASP A 169 -7.47 -20.61 -24.46
CA ASP A 169 -8.78 -20.90 -25.07
C ASP A 169 -9.02 -22.39 -25.34
N GLN A 170 -8.24 -23.26 -24.72
CA GLN A 170 -8.41 -24.71 -24.88
C GLN A 170 -9.72 -25.16 -24.25
N ARG A 171 -10.63 -25.69 -25.10
CA ARG A 171 -11.99 -26.10 -24.70
C ARG A 171 -11.99 -27.16 -23.62
N ASP A 172 -11.08 -28.12 -23.68
CA ASP A 172 -10.99 -29.22 -22.72
C ASP A 172 -10.63 -28.72 -21.31
N VAL A 173 -9.77 -27.70 -21.24
CA VAL A 173 -9.40 -27.06 -19.96
C VAL A 173 -10.52 -26.14 -19.46
N MET A 174 -11.16 -25.41 -20.35
CA MET A 174 -12.26 -24.50 -20.02
C MET A 174 -13.54 -25.22 -19.61
N SER A 175 -13.63 -26.55 -19.82
CA SER A 175 -14.76 -27.36 -19.42
C SER A 175 -14.65 -27.99 -18.03
N LEU A 176 -13.51 -27.80 -17.35
CA LEU A 176 -13.27 -28.21 -15.95
C LEU A 176 -13.92 -27.24 -14.96
#